data_29e8d2b30b421b47b132080c82b5d0a1
#
_entry.id   29e8d2b30b421b47b132080c82b5d0a1
#
_cell.length_a   1.000
_cell.length_b   1.000
_cell.length_c   1.000
_cell.angle_alpha   90.00
_cell.angle_beta   90.00
_cell.angle_gamma   90.00
#
_symmetry.space_group_name_H-M   'P 1'
#
loop_
_entity.id
_entity.type
_entity.pdbx_description
1 polymer ?
#
loop_
_entity_poly.entity_id
_entity_poly.type
_entity_poly.pdbx_seq_one_letter_code
_entity_poly.pdbx_strand_id
1 'polypeptide(L)'
;MPAPREGPVVFLLGTRTSHTDFERFARAREWILHEDRPSKGPRSAYEQIWVTPDRGTAIHYRDDPTPKERFVVIYGRGTGDVAFQMGAALLDIETRDDVFERALVAATDPERVTVAWQLGVVAKVYDEGVLDLLTSLYEGADDVVREAVINAIGYRGWPEARDFLEEVAANDPSADLRQNARDIVDAWWGEESRDLGSA
;
A
#
# COMPACT_ATOMS: atom_id res chain seq x y z
N MET A 1 -21.34 21.61 -10.57
CA MET A 1 -20.87 20.60 -9.60
C MET A 1 -19.42 20.35 -9.89
N PRO A 2 -18.49 20.36 -8.92
CA PRO A 2 -17.13 19.90 -9.16
C PRO A 2 -17.18 18.42 -9.55
N ALA A 3 -16.37 18.02 -10.53
CA ALA A 3 -16.22 16.62 -10.90
C ALA A 3 -15.83 15.79 -9.67
N PRO A 4 -16.32 14.55 -9.51
CA PRO A 4 -15.89 13.69 -8.44
C PRO A 4 -14.35 13.61 -8.46
N ARG A 5 -13.71 13.80 -7.31
CA ARG A 5 -12.27 13.60 -7.20
C ARG A 5 -12.03 12.12 -7.42
N GLU A 6 -11.35 11.78 -8.52
CA GLU A 6 -10.85 10.42 -8.72
C GLU A 6 -9.96 10.06 -7.53
N GLY A 7 -10.16 8.86 -6.99
CA GLY A 7 -9.29 8.35 -5.94
C GLY A 7 -7.85 8.18 -6.45
N PRO A 8 -6.88 8.03 -5.55
CA PRO A 8 -5.51 7.77 -5.96
C PRO A 8 -5.42 6.44 -6.72
N VAL A 9 -4.62 6.41 -7.78
CA VAL A 9 -4.25 5.17 -8.49
C VAL A 9 -2.87 4.75 -8.02
N VAL A 10 -2.70 3.46 -7.75
CA VAL A 10 -1.42 2.88 -7.34
C VAL A 10 -0.99 1.82 -8.35
N PHE A 11 0.29 1.87 -8.72
CA PHE A 11 0.96 0.82 -9.48
C PHE A 11 2.15 0.29 -8.70
N LEU A 12 2.25 -1.03 -8.57
CA LEU A 12 3.51 -1.66 -8.21
C LEU A 12 4.45 -1.63 -9.40
N LEU A 13 5.74 -1.48 -9.13
CA LEU A 13 6.80 -1.52 -10.13
C LEU A 13 7.56 -2.83 -9.95
N GLY A 14 7.43 -3.73 -10.91
CA GLY A 14 8.17 -4.98 -10.93
C GLY A 14 9.66 -4.79 -11.21
N THR A 15 10.38 -5.91 -11.24
CA THR A 15 11.85 -5.91 -11.31
C THR A 15 12.42 -5.33 -12.61
N ARG A 16 11.64 -5.35 -13.70
CA ARG A 16 12.05 -4.83 -15.02
C ARG A 16 11.89 -3.32 -15.17
N THR A 17 11.18 -2.67 -14.25
CA THR A 17 11.05 -1.20 -14.21
C THR A 17 11.94 -0.65 -13.10
N SER A 18 13.13 -0.18 -13.45
CA SER A 18 14.03 0.44 -12.48
C SER A 18 13.61 1.88 -12.15
N HIS A 19 14.15 2.44 -11.06
CA HIS A 19 14.02 3.87 -10.74
C HIS A 19 14.46 4.75 -11.92
N THR A 20 15.57 4.42 -12.56
CA THR A 20 16.07 5.15 -13.73
C THR A 20 15.11 5.10 -14.92
N ASP A 21 14.40 3.97 -15.13
CA ASP A 21 13.39 3.86 -16.18
C ASP A 21 12.18 4.75 -15.87
N PHE A 22 11.75 4.79 -14.62
CA PHE A 22 10.70 5.71 -14.18
C PHE A 22 11.11 7.18 -14.36
N GLU A 23 12.33 7.58 -13.93
CA GLU A 23 12.80 8.95 -14.13
C GLU A 23 12.87 9.33 -15.62
N ARG A 24 13.37 8.42 -16.45
CA ARG A 24 13.43 8.64 -17.92
C ARG A 24 12.03 8.85 -18.48
N PHE A 25 11.07 8.04 -18.06
CA PHE A 25 9.68 8.16 -18.42
C PHE A 25 9.10 9.53 -17.99
N ALA A 26 9.31 9.93 -16.73
CA ALA A 26 8.84 11.20 -16.19
C ALA A 26 9.39 12.40 -16.97
N ARG A 27 10.72 12.41 -17.23
CA ARG A 27 11.39 13.47 -17.99
C ARG A 27 10.93 13.53 -19.46
N ALA A 28 10.68 12.39 -20.10
CA ALA A 28 10.17 12.34 -21.46
C ALA A 28 8.75 12.92 -21.60
N ARG A 29 8.02 13.07 -20.50
CA ARG A 29 6.70 13.70 -20.41
C ARG A 29 6.74 15.10 -19.82
N GLU A 30 7.93 15.67 -19.70
CA GLU A 30 8.15 17.00 -19.16
C GLU A 30 7.61 17.16 -17.72
N TRP A 31 7.49 16.06 -16.96
CA TRP A 31 7.11 16.15 -15.56
C TRP A 31 8.22 16.86 -14.78
N ILE A 32 7.82 17.65 -13.82
CA ILE A 32 8.71 18.47 -13.01
C ILE A 32 8.96 17.72 -11.69
N LEU A 33 10.22 17.43 -11.39
CA LEU A 33 10.59 16.92 -10.06
C LEU A 33 10.36 18.05 -9.06
N HIS A 34 9.38 17.86 -8.19
CA HIS A 34 9.00 18.83 -7.17
C HIS A 34 9.78 18.63 -5.88
N GLU A 35 9.98 17.38 -5.49
CA GLU A 35 10.70 17.03 -4.27
C GLU A 35 11.42 15.69 -4.42
N ASP A 36 12.62 15.58 -3.85
CA ASP A 36 13.39 14.36 -3.71
C ASP A 36 13.67 14.14 -2.22
N ARG A 37 13.11 13.09 -1.65
CA ARG A 37 13.19 12.74 -0.24
C ARG A 37 14.04 11.48 -0.07
N PRO A 38 15.34 11.63 0.21
CA PRO A 38 16.18 10.46 0.43
C PRO A 38 15.73 9.67 1.66
N SER A 39 15.94 8.36 1.63
CA SER A 39 15.76 7.51 2.80
C SER A 39 16.64 8.00 3.95
N LYS A 40 16.04 8.12 5.14
CA LYS A 40 16.73 8.57 6.37
C LYS A 40 17.23 7.40 7.23
N GLY A 41 17.11 6.18 6.73
CA GLY A 41 17.51 4.97 7.43
C GLY A 41 16.86 3.70 6.87
N PRO A 42 17.21 2.53 7.39
CA PRO A 42 16.83 1.24 6.81
C PRO A 42 15.32 0.94 6.80
N ARG A 43 14.53 1.69 7.56
CA ARG A 43 13.05 1.59 7.61
C ARG A 43 12.33 2.80 7.01
N SER A 44 13.08 3.71 6.39
CA SER A 44 12.52 4.94 5.81
C SER A 44 12.46 4.76 4.30
N ALA A 45 11.28 4.98 3.72
CA ALA A 45 11.11 4.97 2.29
C ALA A 45 11.93 6.09 1.61
N TYR A 46 12.45 5.78 0.44
CA TYR A 46 12.87 6.78 -0.53
C TYR A 46 11.63 7.25 -1.29
N GLU A 47 11.49 8.55 -1.53
CA GLU A 47 10.36 9.11 -2.26
C GLU A 47 10.78 10.23 -3.20
N GLN A 48 10.29 10.19 -4.44
CA GLN A 48 10.30 11.34 -5.35
C GLN A 48 8.87 11.79 -5.63
N ILE A 49 8.65 13.10 -5.60
CA ILE A 49 7.37 13.70 -5.96
C ILE A 49 7.55 14.45 -7.27
N TRP A 50 6.86 14.00 -8.29
CA TRP A 50 6.79 14.61 -9.59
C TRP A 50 5.43 15.27 -9.79
N VAL A 51 5.36 16.32 -10.60
CA VAL A 51 4.12 16.98 -10.98
C VAL A 51 4.03 17.13 -12.48
N THR A 52 2.82 16.99 -13.03
CA THR A 52 2.57 17.26 -14.45
C THR A 52 2.85 18.73 -14.78
N PRO A 53 3.12 19.09 -16.06
CA PRO A 53 3.39 20.48 -16.45
C PRO A 53 2.31 21.48 -16.05
N ASP A 54 1.04 21.07 -16.10
CA ASP A 54 -0.12 21.86 -15.65
C ASP A 54 -0.30 21.91 -14.13
N ARG A 55 0.55 21.18 -13.38
CA ARG A 55 0.47 21.01 -11.92
C ARG A 55 -0.86 20.44 -11.42
N GLY A 56 -1.61 19.79 -12.28
CA GLY A 56 -2.90 19.18 -11.95
C GLY A 56 -2.79 17.82 -11.28
N THR A 57 -1.68 17.12 -11.48
CA THR A 57 -1.46 15.76 -11.00
C THR A 57 -0.09 15.63 -10.33
N ALA A 58 -0.07 15.02 -9.16
CA ALA A 58 1.14 14.65 -8.43
C ALA A 58 1.38 13.15 -8.54
N ILE A 59 2.63 12.77 -8.79
CA ILE A 59 3.08 11.39 -8.97
C ILE A 59 4.17 11.11 -7.95
N HIS A 60 3.90 10.23 -7.01
CA HIS A 60 4.81 9.84 -5.95
C HIS A 60 5.44 8.50 -6.28
N TYR A 61 6.70 8.50 -6.70
CA TYR A 61 7.51 7.28 -6.76
C TYR A 61 7.99 6.96 -5.34
N ARG A 62 7.83 5.71 -4.91
CA ARG A 62 8.33 5.25 -3.61
C ARG A 62 9.07 3.92 -3.75
N ASP A 63 10.19 3.83 -3.04
CA ASP A 63 10.89 2.59 -2.74
C ASP A 63 10.81 2.40 -1.22
N ASP A 64 9.93 1.49 -0.78
CA ASP A 64 9.58 1.34 0.63
C ASP A 64 10.12 0.01 1.17
N PRO A 65 11.09 0.05 2.07
CA PRO A 65 11.72 -1.14 2.63
C PRO A 65 10.80 -1.94 3.56
N THR A 66 9.69 -1.36 4.04
CA THR A 66 8.77 -2.06 4.94
C THR A 66 7.99 -3.15 4.21
N PRO A 67 7.21 -2.85 3.14
CA PRO A 67 6.64 -3.89 2.29
C PRO A 67 7.69 -4.49 1.34
N LYS A 68 8.89 -3.91 1.23
CA LYS A 68 9.93 -4.24 0.25
C LYS A 68 9.46 -4.07 -1.19
N GLU A 69 8.64 -3.06 -1.42
CA GLU A 69 8.01 -2.80 -2.72
C GLU A 69 8.37 -1.42 -3.25
N ARG A 70 8.49 -1.35 -4.57
CA ARG A 70 8.56 -0.10 -5.31
C ARG A 70 7.21 0.15 -5.94
N PHE A 71 6.69 1.35 -5.78
CA PHE A 71 5.38 1.68 -6.31
C PHE A 71 5.24 3.16 -6.63
N VAL A 72 4.23 3.47 -7.43
CA VAL A 72 3.85 4.83 -7.79
C VAL A 72 2.43 5.09 -7.32
N VAL A 73 2.21 6.24 -6.69
CA VAL A 73 0.89 6.72 -6.32
C VAL A 73 0.59 8.00 -7.09
N ILE A 74 -0.53 8.04 -7.77
CA ILE A 74 -0.95 9.16 -8.61
C ILE A 74 -2.15 9.84 -7.96
N TYR A 75 -2.07 11.16 -7.79
CA TYR A 75 -3.12 12.00 -7.20
C TYR A 75 -3.45 13.16 -8.12
N GLY A 76 -4.72 13.54 -8.19
CA GLY A 76 -5.12 14.79 -8.84
C GLY A 76 -6.13 14.60 -9.96
N ARG A 77 -6.31 15.67 -10.77
CA ARG A 77 -7.37 15.71 -11.78
C ARG A 77 -7.09 14.89 -13.04
N GLY A 78 -5.84 14.66 -13.36
CA GLY A 78 -5.38 13.90 -14.52
C GLY A 78 -4.92 12.48 -14.18
N THR A 79 -5.36 11.92 -13.06
CA THR A 79 -4.93 10.59 -12.57
C THR A 79 -5.13 9.51 -13.61
N GLY A 80 -6.31 9.46 -14.27
CA GLY A 80 -6.60 8.47 -15.32
C GLY A 80 -5.68 8.58 -16.55
N ASP A 81 -5.41 9.79 -17.02
CA ASP A 81 -4.54 10.01 -18.18
C ASP A 81 -3.08 9.61 -17.88
N VAL A 82 -2.58 9.98 -16.69
CA VAL A 82 -1.24 9.59 -16.25
C VAL A 82 -1.14 8.08 -16.07
N ALA A 83 -2.14 7.46 -15.46
CA ALA A 83 -2.21 6.01 -15.28
C ALA A 83 -2.19 5.27 -16.63
N PHE A 84 -2.99 5.71 -17.59
CA PHE A 84 -3.00 5.16 -18.94
C PHE A 84 -1.64 5.30 -19.64
N GLN A 85 -1.00 6.47 -19.54
CA GLN A 85 0.31 6.70 -20.13
C GLN A 85 1.40 5.80 -19.51
N MET A 86 1.35 5.59 -18.20
CA MET A 86 2.27 4.69 -17.51
C MET A 86 2.06 3.24 -17.95
N GLY A 87 0.79 2.78 -17.97
CA GLY A 87 0.44 1.44 -18.41
C GLY A 87 0.87 1.11 -19.84
N ALA A 88 0.86 2.11 -20.73
CA ALA A 88 1.26 1.95 -22.12
C ALA A 88 2.79 1.95 -22.33
N ALA A 89 3.57 2.49 -21.39
CA ALA A 89 5.00 2.77 -21.62
C ALA A 89 5.95 2.02 -20.68
N LEU A 90 5.53 1.66 -19.49
CA LEU A 90 6.34 0.92 -18.54
C LEU A 90 6.02 -0.58 -18.66
N LEU A 91 7.07 -1.38 -18.73
CA LEU A 91 6.97 -2.80 -19.12
C LEU A 91 6.59 -3.75 -17.98
N ASP A 92 6.59 -3.28 -16.74
CA ASP A 92 6.46 -4.16 -15.59
C ASP A 92 5.79 -3.37 -14.46
N ILE A 93 4.52 -3.09 -14.66
CA ILE A 93 3.68 -2.47 -13.65
C ILE A 93 2.47 -3.37 -13.38
N GLU A 94 2.03 -3.39 -12.14
CA GLU A 94 0.87 -4.15 -11.69
C GLU A 94 -0.15 -3.21 -11.05
N THR A 95 -1.39 -3.40 -11.43
CA THR A 95 -2.54 -2.69 -10.87
C THR A 95 -3.05 -3.39 -9.61
N ARG A 96 -3.99 -2.75 -8.93
CA ARG A 96 -4.75 -3.39 -7.84
C ARG A 96 -5.39 -4.70 -8.29
N ASP A 97 -5.96 -4.75 -9.48
CA ASP A 97 -6.66 -5.94 -9.98
C ASP A 97 -5.69 -7.08 -10.30
N ASP A 98 -4.51 -6.78 -10.86
CA ASP A 98 -3.46 -7.78 -11.10
C ASP A 98 -3.00 -8.43 -9.79
N VAL A 99 -2.80 -7.63 -8.74
CA VAL A 99 -2.43 -8.13 -7.40
C VAL A 99 -3.55 -8.96 -6.79
N PHE A 100 -4.80 -8.50 -6.92
CA PHE A 100 -5.97 -9.19 -6.41
C PHE A 100 -6.14 -10.56 -7.06
N GLU A 101 -6.07 -10.65 -8.39
CA GLU A 101 -6.13 -11.92 -9.12
C GLU A 101 -5.02 -12.89 -8.71
N ARG A 102 -3.80 -12.38 -8.53
CA ARG A 102 -2.67 -13.20 -8.06
C ARG A 102 -2.89 -13.71 -6.63
N ALA A 103 -3.47 -12.91 -5.75
CA ALA A 103 -3.74 -13.30 -4.38
C ALA A 103 -4.77 -14.43 -4.29
N LEU A 104 -5.76 -14.47 -5.19
CA LEU A 104 -6.76 -15.55 -5.26
C LEU A 104 -6.16 -16.92 -5.58
N VAL A 105 -4.99 -16.96 -6.22
CA VAL A 105 -4.33 -18.21 -6.63
C VAL A 105 -3.02 -18.50 -5.88
N ALA A 106 -2.63 -17.66 -4.93
CA ALA A 106 -1.43 -17.84 -4.13
C ALA A 106 -1.50 -19.13 -3.31
N ALA A 107 -0.66 -20.09 -3.63
CA ALA A 107 -0.72 -21.45 -3.08
C ALA A 107 0.33 -21.70 -1.97
N THR A 108 1.47 -21.00 -2.03
CA THR A 108 2.58 -21.17 -1.10
C THR A 108 2.68 -20.00 -0.12
N ASP A 109 3.23 -20.23 1.07
CA ASP A 109 3.41 -19.15 2.07
C ASP A 109 4.24 -17.98 1.57
N PRO A 110 5.36 -18.15 0.83
CA PRO A 110 6.07 -17.03 0.25
C PRO A 110 5.22 -16.18 -0.71
N GLU A 111 4.37 -16.83 -1.53
CA GLU A 111 3.43 -16.11 -2.41
C GLU A 111 2.38 -15.35 -1.60
N ARG A 112 1.79 -16.01 -0.58
CA ARG A 112 0.79 -15.38 0.32
C ARG A 112 1.36 -14.19 1.07
N VAL A 113 2.58 -14.30 1.60
CA VAL A 113 3.29 -13.19 2.24
C VAL A 113 3.48 -12.02 1.28
N THR A 114 3.95 -12.31 0.06
CA THR A 114 4.18 -11.28 -0.96
C THR A 114 2.88 -10.56 -1.33
N VAL A 115 1.82 -11.31 -1.67
CA VAL A 115 0.56 -10.70 -2.08
C VAL A 115 -0.15 -9.98 -0.93
N ALA A 116 -0.02 -10.41 0.31
CA ALA A 116 -0.57 -9.70 1.46
C ALA A 116 0.02 -8.28 1.57
N TRP A 117 1.34 -8.13 1.51
CA TRP A 117 1.99 -6.84 1.49
C TRP A 117 1.58 -5.99 0.28
N GLN A 118 1.52 -6.59 -0.90
CA GLN A 118 1.17 -5.91 -2.14
C GLN A 118 -0.28 -5.42 -2.13
N LEU A 119 -1.23 -6.21 -1.61
CA LEU A 119 -2.61 -5.78 -1.37
C LEU A 119 -2.65 -4.55 -0.44
N GLY A 120 -1.90 -4.58 0.66
CA GLY A 120 -1.74 -3.42 1.53
C GLY A 120 -1.17 -2.20 0.81
N VAL A 121 -0.27 -2.35 -0.16
CA VAL A 121 0.29 -1.23 -0.93
C VAL A 121 -0.70 -0.67 -1.93
N VAL A 122 -1.37 -1.51 -2.73
CA VAL A 122 -2.23 -1.05 -3.84
C VAL A 122 -3.56 -0.49 -3.38
N ALA A 123 -4.11 -0.97 -2.27
CA ALA A 123 -5.37 -0.49 -1.73
C ALA A 123 -5.18 0.76 -0.84
N LYS A 124 -4.82 1.87 -1.44
CA LYS A 124 -4.55 3.14 -0.74
C LYS A 124 -5.78 3.71 -0.01
N VAL A 125 -6.95 3.52 -0.57
CA VAL A 125 -8.24 3.81 0.06
C VAL A 125 -8.83 2.49 0.54
N TYR A 126 -9.64 2.53 1.59
CA TYR A 126 -10.33 1.35 2.07
C TYR A 126 -11.08 0.63 0.93
N ASP A 127 -10.92 -0.67 0.88
CA ASP A 127 -11.52 -1.56 -0.11
C ASP A 127 -11.94 -2.85 0.63
N GLU A 128 -13.25 -3.04 0.75
CA GLU A 128 -13.83 -4.17 1.45
C GLU A 128 -13.35 -5.51 0.87
N GLY A 129 -13.31 -5.63 -0.47
CA GLY A 129 -12.85 -6.86 -1.11
C GLY A 129 -11.37 -7.17 -0.84
N VAL A 130 -10.53 -6.15 -0.68
CA VAL A 130 -9.12 -6.35 -0.28
C VAL A 130 -9.03 -6.75 1.18
N LEU A 131 -9.82 -6.15 2.08
CA LEU A 131 -9.84 -6.56 3.48
C LEU A 131 -10.33 -8.00 3.63
N ASP A 132 -11.41 -8.38 2.94
CA ASP A 132 -11.94 -9.75 2.94
C ASP A 132 -10.90 -10.76 2.43
N LEU A 133 -10.16 -10.41 1.39
CA LEU A 133 -9.11 -11.27 0.86
C LEU A 133 -7.92 -11.40 1.84
N LEU A 134 -7.51 -10.30 2.48
CA LEU A 134 -6.48 -10.33 3.52
C LEU A 134 -6.89 -11.19 4.71
N THR A 135 -8.12 -11.05 5.20
CA THR A 135 -8.65 -11.89 6.29
C THR A 135 -8.73 -13.35 5.89
N SER A 136 -9.11 -13.65 4.66
CA SER A 136 -9.12 -15.02 4.13
C SER A 136 -7.70 -15.61 4.01
N LEU A 137 -6.69 -14.81 3.66
CA LEU A 137 -5.29 -15.23 3.66
C LEU A 137 -4.76 -15.53 5.08
N TYR A 138 -5.30 -14.85 6.09
CA TYR A 138 -4.93 -15.06 7.49
C TYR A 138 -5.48 -16.38 8.04
N GLU A 139 -6.71 -16.78 7.66
CA GLU A 139 -7.39 -17.94 8.18
C GLU A 139 -6.61 -19.24 7.89
N GLY A 140 -6.30 -20.01 8.95
CA GLY A 140 -5.61 -21.30 8.84
C GLY A 140 -4.18 -21.25 8.30
N ALA A 141 -3.60 -20.06 8.22
CA ALA A 141 -2.24 -19.87 7.72
C ALA A 141 -1.19 -20.05 8.84
N ASP A 142 0.06 -20.24 8.44
CA ASP A 142 1.20 -20.24 9.33
C ASP A 142 1.50 -18.82 9.86
N ASP A 143 2.25 -18.73 10.98
CA ASP A 143 2.56 -17.47 11.67
C ASP A 143 3.15 -16.41 10.72
N VAL A 144 3.99 -16.81 9.77
CA VAL A 144 4.64 -15.89 8.85
C VAL A 144 3.66 -15.20 7.89
N VAL A 145 2.63 -15.92 7.44
CA VAL A 145 1.57 -15.36 6.58
C VAL A 145 0.64 -14.48 7.40
N ARG A 146 0.26 -14.94 8.61
CA ARG A 146 -0.57 -14.14 9.52
C ARG A 146 0.10 -12.83 9.90
N GLU A 147 1.40 -12.87 10.20
CA GLU A 147 2.19 -11.66 10.46
C GLU A 147 2.17 -10.69 9.27
N ALA A 148 2.35 -11.19 8.05
CA ALA A 148 2.32 -10.37 6.85
C ALA A 148 0.94 -9.69 6.66
N VAL A 149 -0.16 -10.41 6.91
CA VAL A 149 -1.51 -9.85 6.83
C VAL A 149 -1.73 -8.76 7.89
N ILE A 150 -1.39 -9.03 9.16
CA ILE A 150 -1.47 -8.05 10.26
C ILE A 150 -0.71 -6.78 9.90
N ASN A 151 0.51 -6.92 9.42
CA ASN A 151 1.37 -5.80 9.06
C ASN A 151 0.87 -5.05 7.82
N ALA A 152 0.32 -5.74 6.81
CA ALA A 152 -0.26 -5.11 5.62
C ALA A 152 -1.49 -4.26 5.97
N ILE A 153 -2.36 -4.74 6.86
CA ILE A 153 -3.49 -4.00 7.40
C ILE A 153 -2.99 -2.82 8.23
N GLY A 154 -2.04 -3.03 9.12
CA GLY A 154 -1.41 -1.99 9.94
C GLY A 154 -0.71 -0.91 9.11
N TYR A 155 -0.12 -1.27 7.97
CA TYR A 155 0.51 -0.33 7.04
C TYR A 155 -0.52 0.65 6.44
N ARG A 156 -1.80 0.26 6.34
CA ARG A 156 -2.89 1.11 5.86
C ARG A 156 -3.57 1.92 6.95
N GLY A 157 -3.79 1.32 8.11
CA GLY A 157 -4.51 1.95 9.20
C GLY A 157 -5.97 2.25 8.85
N TRP A 158 -6.66 1.36 8.10
CA TRP A 158 -8.07 1.52 7.80
C TRP A 158 -8.91 1.38 9.08
N PRO A 159 -9.74 2.38 9.43
CA PRO A 159 -10.59 2.27 10.61
C PRO A 159 -11.50 1.03 10.57
N GLU A 160 -11.93 0.62 9.38
CA GLU A 160 -12.80 -0.53 9.15
C GLU A 160 -12.12 -1.87 9.47
N ALA A 161 -10.80 -1.91 9.50
CA ALA A 161 -10.03 -3.11 9.85
C ALA A 161 -9.72 -3.22 11.36
N ARG A 162 -10.14 -2.25 12.16
CA ARG A 162 -9.87 -2.21 13.60
C ARG A 162 -10.40 -3.46 14.32
N ASP A 163 -11.66 -3.82 14.08
CA ASP A 163 -12.30 -4.97 14.74
C ASP A 163 -11.54 -6.28 14.47
N PHE A 164 -11.04 -6.47 13.24
CA PHE A 164 -10.20 -7.61 12.90
C PHE A 164 -8.89 -7.62 13.70
N LEU A 165 -8.19 -6.48 13.80
CA LEU A 165 -6.95 -6.40 14.57
C LEU A 165 -7.17 -6.59 16.07
N GLU A 166 -8.29 -6.09 16.63
CA GLU A 166 -8.66 -6.33 18.03
C GLU A 166 -8.97 -7.81 18.29
N GLU A 167 -9.64 -8.49 17.36
CA GLU A 167 -9.88 -9.94 17.42
C GLU A 167 -8.57 -10.74 17.40
N VAL A 168 -7.64 -10.39 16.50
CA VAL A 168 -6.29 -10.98 16.44
C VAL A 168 -5.55 -10.74 17.75
N ALA A 169 -5.58 -9.51 18.27
CA ALA A 169 -4.92 -9.14 19.53
C ALA A 169 -5.43 -9.92 20.75
N ALA A 170 -6.69 -10.36 20.70
CA ALA A 170 -7.30 -11.15 21.76
C ALA A 170 -7.03 -12.66 21.60
N ASN A 171 -7.12 -13.20 20.38
CA ASN A 171 -7.37 -14.62 20.16
C ASN A 171 -6.35 -15.35 19.29
N ASP A 172 -5.39 -14.66 18.60
CA ASP A 172 -4.37 -15.36 17.81
C ASP A 172 -3.59 -16.36 18.70
N PRO A 173 -3.33 -17.59 18.24
CA PRO A 173 -2.57 -18.57 19.01
C PRO A 173 -1.13 -18.12 19.33
N SER A 174 -0.49 -17.32 18.47
CA SER A 174 0.86 -16.77 18.69
C SER A 174 0.81 -15.55 19.62
N ALA A 175 1.57 -15.59 20.71
CA ALA A 175 1.69 -14.46 21.63
C ALA A 175 2.33 -13.23 20.96
N ASP A 176 3.26 -13.46 20.05
CA ASP A 176 3.97 -12.40 19.33
C ASP A 176 3.02 -11.69 18.35
N LEU A 177 2.16 -12.44 17.64
CA LEU A 177 1.18 -11.85 16.74
C LEU A 177 0.07 -11.10 17.50
N ARG A 178 -0.37 -11.61 18.66
CA ARG A 178 -1.27 -10.84 19.54
C ARG A 178 -0.65 -9.52 19.98
N GLN A 179 0.64 -9.52 20.30
CA GLN A 179 1.33 -8.28 20.69
C GLN A 179 1.48 -7.34 19.50
N ASN A 180 1.87 -7.83 18.33
CA ASN A 180 1.99 -7.03 17.11
C ASN A 180 0.64 -6.35 16.76
N ALA A 181 -0.46 -7.10 16.80
CA ALA A 181 -1.79 -6.54 16.54
C ALA A 181 -2.17 -5.45 17.57
N ARG A 182 -1.88 -5.65 18.88
CA ARG A 182 -2.10 -4.62 19.91
C ARG A 182 -1.30 -3.35 19.63
N ASP A 183 -0.01 -3.50 19.29
CA ASP A 183 0.86 -2.36 19.02
C ASP A 183 0.35 -1.54 17.82
N ILE A 184 -0.21 -2.19 16.80
CA ILE A 184 -0.83 -1.52 15.65
C ILE A 184 -2.13 -0.82 16.07
N VAL A 185 -3.01 -1.47 16.83
CA VAL A 185 -4.25 -0.86 17.34
C VAL A 185 -3.94 0.37 18.18
N ASP A 186 -2.97 0.27 19.08
CA ASP A 186 -2.55 1.38 19.93
C ASP A 186 -1.92 2.52 19.13
N ALA A 187 -1.14 2.23 18.10
CA ALA A 187 -0.50 3.23 17.24
C ALA A 187 -1.52 4.03 16.41
N TRP A 188 -2.58 3.39 15.92
CA TRP A 188 -3.58 4.04 15.07
C TRP A 188 -4.75 4.64 15.84
N TRP A 189 -5.20 4.00 16.93
CA TRP A 189 -6.47 4.36 17.61
C TRP A 189 -6.34 4.51 19.14
N GLY A 190 -5.14 4.36 19.71
CA GLY A 190 -4.92 4.37 21.17
C GLY A 190 -5.24 5.71 21.85
N GLU A 191 -5.21 6.82 21.14
CA GLU A 191 -5.58 8.14 21.68
C GLU A 191 -7.11 8.30 21.81
N GLU A 192 -7.88 7.78 20.88
CA GLU A 192 -9.36 7.84 20.92
C GLU A 192 -9.94 7.10 22.14
N SER A 193 -9.30 6.00 22.53
CA SER A 193 -9.74 5.19 23.70
C SER A 193 -9.47 5.90 25.03
N ARG A 194 -8.55 6.83 25.12
CA ARG A 194 -8.23 7.60 26.34
C ARG A 194 -9.23 8.72 26.61
N ASP A 195 -9.78 9.33 25.58
CA ASP A 195 -10.75 10.42 25.71
C ASP A 195 -12.14 9.91 26.13
N LEU A 196 -12.51 8.67 25.76
CA LEU A 196 -13.80 8.06 26.14
C LEU A 196 -13.81 7.53 27.58
N GLY A 197 -12.67 7.34 28.23
CA GLY A 197 -12.54 6.86 29.62
C GLY A 197 -12.51 7.97 30.68
N SER A 198 -12.60 9.24 30.29
CA SER A 198 -12.47 10.40 31.18
C SER A 198 -13.79 11.17 31.41
N ALA A 199 -14.93 10.59 31.06
CA ALA A 199 -16.26 11.21 31.25
C ALA A 199 -17.05 10.56 32.35
#